data_a5ed93e0f6043469d05f4caf0965c502
#
_entry.id   a5ed93e0f6043469d05f4caf0965c502
#
_cell.length_a   1.000
_cell.length_b   1.000
_cell.length_c   1.000
_cell.angle_alpha   90.00
_cell.angle_beta   90.00
_cell.angle_gamma   90.00
#
_symmetry.space_group_name_H-M   'P 1'
#
loop_
_entity.id
_entity.type
_entity.pdbx_description
1 polymer ?
#
loop_
_entity_poly.entity_id
_entity_poly.type
_entity_poly.pdbx_seq_one_letter_code
_entity_poly.pdbx_strand_id
1 'polypeptide(L)'
;MKQLKIFAAVLLSLVIISCNKNDDQVTGIGDVMIVAKQSGTSTVYGISMYAYTLSSFESVSVVSTAETDKTYSLKANQGYKTNFYFETPETQFATTKPAAATFDFTASFTNGFKQDFQDVLTDKVLPIPTLDKCEYDEVKNQLDMSWTLITDATSYSINIIDGDELVFRSIELKNNIKTSVISAAGTGWAVGFTPEAGKTYTVKLFAYMFEPGGDAYNIQAVSYVEKEVVWGN
;
A
#
# COMPACT_ATOMS: atom_id res chain seq x y z
N MET A 1 -23.10 47.65 -51.49
CA MET A 1 -22.93 47.61 -50.01
C MET A 1 -23.91 46.67 -49.26
N LYS A 2 -24.53 45.71 -49.92
CA LYS A 2 -25.42 44.70 -49.24
C LYS A 2 -24.80 43.33 -49.06
N GLN A 3 -23.66 43.06 -49.67
CA GLN A 3 -23.00 41.75 -49.59
C GLN A 3 -21.98 41.63 -48.44
N LEU A 4 -21.58 42.74 -47.82
CA LEU A 4 -20.57 42.73 -46.74
C LEU A 4 -21.17 42.43 -45.36
N LYS A 5 -22.50 42.46 -45.20
CA LYS A 5 -23.19 42.20 -43.93
C LYS A 5 -23.51 40.70 -43.69
N ILE A 6 -23.47 39.89 -44.72
CA ILE A 6 -23.74 38.44 -44.62
C ILE A 6 -22.49 37.66 -44.22
N PHE A 7 -21.30 38.12 -44.57
CA PHE A 7 -20.04 37.48 -44.22
C PHE A 7 -19.67 37.64 -42.70
N ALA A 8 -20.11 38.76 -42.10
CA ALA A 8 -19.82 38.98 -40.67
C ALA A 8 -20.70 38.15 -39.74
N ALA A 9 -21.90 37.73 -40.20
CA ALA A 9 -22.81 36.92 -39.38
C ALA A 9 -22.47 35.42 -39.39
N VAL A 10 -21.76 34.92 -40.41
CA VAL A 10 -21.32 33.52 -40.51
C VAL A 10 -20.01 33.28 -39.76
N LEU A 11 -19.19 34.33 -39.57
CA LEU A 11 -17.93 34.19 -38.82
C LEU A 11 -18.15 34.24 -37.30
N LEU A 12 -19.30 34.72 -36.82
CA LEU A 12 -19.57 34.83 -35.38
C LEU A 12 -20.25 33.58 -34.80
N SER A 13 -20.70 32.65 -35.66
CA SER A 13 -21.34 31.39 -35.24
C SER A 13 -20.37 30.22 -35.09
N LEU A 14 -19.06 30.40 -35.35
CA LEU A 14 -18.04 29.36 -35.27
C LEU A 14 -17.16 29.44 -34.04
N VAL A 15 -17.43 30.34 -33.08
CA VAL A 15 -16.60 30.56 -31.90
C VAL A 15 -17.18 29.96 -30.61
N ILE A 16 -18.31 29.25 -30.66
CA ILE A 16 -18.97 28.73 -29.46
C ILE A 16 -18.96 27.18 -29.39
N ILE A 17 -18.00 26.52 -30.04
CA ILE A 17 -17.80 25.09 -29.82
C ILE A 17 -16.34 24.89 -29.50
N SER A 18 -15.88 25.45 -28.40
CA SER A 18 -14.66 25.04 -27.70
C SER A 18 -14.79 25.34 -26.21
N CYS A 19 -15.89 24.92 -25.62
CA CYS A 19 -15.81 24.42 -24.26
C CYS A 19 -15.26 23.00 -24.40
N ASN A 20 -13.95 22.87 -24.54
CA ASN A 20 -13.28 21.68 -24.05
C ASN A 20 -13.62 21.63 -22.57
N LYS A 21 -14.61 20.84 -22.19
CA LYS A 21 -14.58 20.20 -20.90
C LYS A 21 -13.25 19.50 -20.90
N ASN A 22 -12.28 20.03 -20.19
CA ASN A 22 -11.26 19.19 -19.58
C ASN A 22 -12.07 18.20 -18.76
N ASP A 23 -12.43 17.08 -19.36
CA ASP A 23 -12.68 15.88 -18.59
C ASP A 23 -11.36 15.67 -17.86
N ASP A 24 -11.30 16.09 -16.60
CA ASP A 24 -10.23 15.70 -15.71
C ASP A 24 -10.19 14.19 -15.82
N GLN A 25 -9.17 13.66 -16.53
CA GLN A 25 -9.07 12.23 -16.75
C GLN A 25 -8.90 11.63 -15.37
N VAL A 26 -9.97 11.05 -14.88
CA VAL A 26 -9.96 10.32 -13.63
C VAL A 26 -9.09 9.10 -13.84
N THR A 27 -7.94 9.06 -13.19
CA THR A 27 -6.96 8.00 -13.35
C THR A 27 -6.87 7.22 -12.05
N GLY A 28 -7.10 5.92 -12.14
CA GLY A 28 -6.79 4.95 -11.11
C GLY A 28 -5.51 4.19 -11.46
N ILE A 29 -4.76 3.83 -10.45
CA ILE A 29 -3.64 2.89 -10.54
C ILE A 29 -3.91 1.73 -9.59
N GLY A 30 -3.39 0.55 -9.91
CA GLY A 30 -3.47 -0.64 -9.07
C GLY A 30 -2.09 -1.26 -8.91
N ASP A 31 -1.93 -1.99 -7.84
CA ASP A 31 -0.71 -2.73 -7.54
C ASP A 31 -1.07 -4.04 -6.83
N VAL A 32 -0.33 -5.10 -7.12
CA VAL A 32 -0.47 -6.41 -6.51
C VAL A 32 0.89 -6.94 -6.08
N MET A 33 0.98 -7.42 -4.85
CA MET A 33 2.24 -7.89 -4.28
C MET A 33 2.08 -9.21 -3.54
N ILE A 34 3.14 -10.01 -3.51
CA ILE A 34 3.23 -11.17 -2.61
C ILE A 34 3.58 -10.67 -1.21
N VAL A 35 2.81 -11.13 -0.23
CA VAL A 35 3.10 -10.92 1.19
C VAL A 35 3.62 -12.21 1.79
N ALA A 36 4.80 -12.17 2.42
CA ALA A 36 5.41 -13.30 3.11
C ALA A 36 5.55 -13.00 4.59
N LYS A 37 5.25 -13.98 5.43
CA LYS A 37 5.42 -13.91 6.89
C LYS A 37 5.76 -15.26 7.50
N GLN A 38 6.19 -15.23 8.76
CA GLN A 38 6.41 -16.44 9.55
C GLN A 38 5.08 -16.93 10.15
N SER A 39 4.84 -18.25 10.10
CA SER A 39 3.78 -18.93 10.83
C SER A 39 4.35 -20.21 11.47
N GLY A 40 4.56 -20.20 12.78
CA GLY A 40 5.34 -21.22 13.45
C GLY A 40 6.77 -21.29 12.89
N THR A 41 7.17 -22.43 12.37
CA THR A 41 8.49 -22.64 11.74
C THR A 41 8.49 -22.47 10.22
N SER A 42 7.32 -22.21 9.61
CA SER A 42 7.15 -22.15 8.17
C SER A 42 6.94 -20.71 7.70
N THR A 43 7.47 -20.39 6.51
CA THR A 43 7.08 -19.20 5.78
C THR A 43 5.75 -19.46 5.07
N VAL A 44 4.81 -18.53 5.23
CA VAL A 44 3.52 -18.57 4.54
C VAL A 44 3.35 -17.32 3.69
N TYR A 45 2.56 -17.45 2.61
CA TYR A 45 2.40 -16.45 1.58
C TYR A 45 0.93 -16.12 1.37
N GLY A 46 0.67 -14.88 1.07
CA GLY A 46 -0.60 -14.34 0.61
C GLY A 46 -0.36 -13.29 -0.46
N ILE A 47 -1.43 -12.63 -0.89
CA ILE A 47 -1.36 -11.46 -1.78
C ILE A 47 -2.00 -10.27 -1.09
N SER A 48 -1.47 -9.10 -1.37
CA SER A 48 -2.11 -7.82 -1.09
C SER A 48 -2.29 -7.07 -2.40
N MET A 49 -3.38 -6.32 -2.51
CA MET A 49 -3.69 -5.47 -3.66
C MET A 49 -4.16 -4.13 -3.15
N TYR A 50 -3.81 -3.08 -3.86
CA TYR A 50 -4.44 -1.79 -3.65
C TYR A 50 -4.76 -1.11 -4.96
N ALA A 51 -5.71 -0.21 -4.93
CA ALA A 51 -6.01 0.71 -5.99
C ALA A 51 -6.05 2.12 -5.43
N TYR A 52 -5.44 3.07 -6.13
CA TYR A 52 -5.36 4.47 -5.72
C TYR A 52 -5.84 5.39 -6.83
N THR A 53 -6.47 6.49 -6.44
CA THR A 53 -6.90 7.57 -7.35
C THR A 53 -6.87 8.91 -6.63
N LEU A 54 -6.71 10.00 -7.38
CA LEU A 54 -6.93 11.36 -6.87
C LEU A 54 -8.41 11.77 -6.85
N SER A 55 -9.29 10.94 -7.44
CA SER A 55 -10.75 11.11 -7.40
C SER A 55 -11.39 10.26 -6.30
N SER A 56 -12.54 9.63 -6.55
CA SER A 56 -13.19 8.74 -5.60
C SER A 56 -13.73 7.51 -6.31
N PHE A 57 -13.29 6.35 -5.87
CA PHE A 57 -13.87 5.08 -6.29
C PHE A 57 -15.25 4.87 -5.65
N GLU A 58 -16.15 4.26 -6.41
CA GLU A 58 -17.38 3.64 -5.92
C GLU A 58 -17.13 2.16 -5.61
N SER A 59 -16.40 1.48 -6.51
CA SER A 59 -16.00 0.09 -6.34
C SER A 59 -14.73 -0.22 -7.15
N VAL A 60 -13.97 -1.21 -6.68
CA VAL A 60 -12.86 -1.81 -7.43
C VAL A 60 -12.96 -3.32 -7.28
N SER A 61 -12.92 -4.02 -8.41
CA SER A 61 -12.83 -5.48 -8.48
C SER A 61 -11.61 -5.90 -9.29
N VAL A 62 -11.06 -7.08 -8.96
CA VAL A 62 -9.84 -7.59 -9.59
C VAL A 62 -10.02 -9.06 -9.92
N VAL A 63 -9.56 -9.45 -11.11
CA VAL A 63 -9.53 -10.84 -11.55
C VAL A 63 -8.10 -11.21 -11.95
N SER A 64 -7.63 -12.37 -11.50
CA SER A 64 -6.30 -12.90 -11.89
C SER A 64 -6.40 -13.81 -13.10
N THR A 65 -5.43 -13.72 -14.01
CA THR A 65 -5.33 -14.66 -15.14
C THR A 65 -5.01 -16.09 -14.70
N ALA A 66 -4.50 -16.29 -13.48
CA ALA A 66 -4.27 -17.61 -12.91
C ALA A 66 -5.52 -18.21 -12.22
N GLU A 67 -6.50 -17.38 -11.83
CA GLU A 67 -7.74 -17.78 -11.12
C GLU A 67 -8.93 -17.02 -11.71
N THR A 68 -9.28 -17.30 -12.96
CA THR A 68 -10.28 -16.53 -13.73
C THR A 68 -11.72 -16.64 -13.20
N ASP A 69 -12.02 -17.63 -12.40
CA ASP A 69 -13.30 -17.86 -11.73
C ASP A 69 -13.42 -17.12 -10.38
N LYS A 70 -12.33 -16.51 -9.92
CA LYS A 70 -12.28 -15.77 -8.65
C LYS A 70 -12.20 -14.27 -8.87
N THR A 71 -13.14 -13.54 -8.27
CA THR A 71 -13.13 -12.08 -8.24
C THR A 71 -12.80 -11.59 -6.85
N TYR A 72 -11.80 -10.73 -6.75
CA TYR A 72 -11.43 -10.03 -5.53
C TYR A 72 -12.15 -8.67 -5.51
N SER A 73 -12.90 -8.41 -4.45
CA SER A 73 -13.53 -7.10 -4.22
C SER A 73 -12.70 -6.30 -3.23
N LEU A 74 -12.11 -5.21 -3.68
CA LEU A 74 -11.33 -4.33 -2.82
C LEU A 74 -12.26 -3.47 -1.95
N LYS A 75 -11.81 -3.13 -0.76
CA LYS A 75 -12.56 -2.31 0.22
C LYS A 75 -11.87 -0.97 0.42
N ALA A 76 -12.66 0.07 0.65
CA ALA A 76 -12.13 1.39 1.01
C ALA A 76 -11.29 1.31 2.30
N ASN A 77 -10.08 1.83 2.25
CA ASN A 77 -9.18 1.87 3.41
C ASN A 77 -9.67 2.92 4.40
N GLN A 78 -10.08 2.48 5.59
CA GLN A 78 -10.63 3.35 6.64
C GLN A 78 -11.74 4.30 6.16
N GLY A 79 -12.52 3.86 5.15
CA GLY A 79 -13.58 4.66 4.55
C GLY A 79 -13.12 5.69 3.50
N TYR A 80 -11.81 5.82 3.24
CA TYR A 80 -11.29 6.71 2.20
C TYR A 80 -11.54 6.15 0.81
N LYS A 81 -12.39 6.82 0.03
CA LYS A 81 -12.76 6.42 -1.33
C LYS A 81 -11.64 6.61 -2.36
N THR A 82 -10.53 7.19 -2.00
CA THR A 82 -9.34 7.37 -2.85
C THR A 82 -8.39 6.18 -2.83
N ASN A 83 -8.57 5.27 -1.86
CA ASN A 83 -7.69 4.12 -1.68
C ASN A 83 -8.52 2.88 -1.30
N PHE A 84 -8.48 1.88 -2.14
CA PHE A 84 -9.12 0.58 -1.93
C PHE A 84 -8.06 -0.49 -1.81
N TYR A 85 -8.29 -1.49 -0.96
CA TYR A 85 -7.33 -2.56 -0.73
C TYR A 85 -8.01 -3.92 -0.54
N PHE A 86 -7.22 -4.95 -0.74
CA PHE A 86 -7.48 -6.34 -0.37
C PHE A 86 -6.22 -6.92 0.23
N GLU A 87 -6.38 -7.68 1.30
CA GLU A 87 -5.32 -8.52 1.88
C GLU A 87 -5.84 -9.94 2.02
N THR A 88 -4.98 -10.92 1.76
CA THR A 88 -5.28 -12.32 2.05
C THR A 88 -5.65 -12.46 3.52
N PRO A 89 -6.84 -12.99 3.86
CA PRO A 89 -7.21 -13.23 5.25
C PRO A 89 -6.18 -14.12 5.95
N GLU A 90 -5.95 -13.88 7.25
CA GLU A 90 -4.95 -14.58 8.06
C GLU A 90 -5.02 -16.10 7.93
N THR A 91 -6.22 -16.66 7.92
CA THR A 91 -6.48 -18.10 7.81
C THR A 91 -6.26 -18.68 6.41
N GLN A 92 -6.01 -17.84 5.40
CA GLN A 92 -5.82 -18.24 4.00
C GLN A 92 -4.37 -18.11 3.52
N PHE A 93 -3.47 -17.65 4.38
CA PHE A 93 -2.04 -17.72 4.06
C PHE A 93 -1.61 -19.19 3.93
N ALA A 94 -0.83 -19.49 2.88
CA ALA A 94 -0.41 -20.85 2.53
C ALA A 94 1.09 -20.97 2.42
N THR A 95 1.62 -22.17 2.61
CA THR A 95 3.05 -22.46 2.38
C THR A 95 3.42 -22.47 0.90
N THR A 96 2.41 -22.58 0.02
CA THR A 96 2.60 -22.48 -1.43
C THR A 96 2.58 -21.01 -1.83
N LYS A 97 3.61 -20.57 -2.53
CA LYS A 97 3.75 -19.23 -3.07
C LYS A 97 2.70 -18.99 -4.18
N PRO A 98 2.05 -17.81 -4.25
CA PRO A 98 1.20 -17.44 -5.35
C PRO A 98 1.94 -17.54 -6.69
N ALA A 99 1.24 -17.99 -7.74
CA ALA A 99 1.78 -18.05 -9.09
C ALA A 99 1.87 -16.65 -9.69
N ALA A 100 2.87 -16.44 -10.56
CA ALA A 100 2.95 -15.24 -11.37
C ALA A 100 1.71 -15.14 -12.28
N ALA A 101 1.10 -13.96 -12.35
CA ALA A 101 -0.13 -13.72 -13.10
C ALA A 101 -0.32 -12.23 -13.40
N THR A 102 -1.12 -11.92 -14.41
CA THR A 102 -1.67 -10.59 -14.60
C THR A 102 -2.95 -10.45 -13.79
N PHE A 103 -3.13 -9.30 -13.17
CA PHE A 103 -4.31 -8.91 -12.42
C PHE A 103 -5.02 -7.76 -13.13
N ASP A 104 -6.25 -8.03 -13.54
CA ASP A 104 -7.11 -7.09 -14.25
C ASP A 104 -8.00 -6.36 -13.24
N PHE A 105 -7.78 -5.08 -13.07
CA PHE A 105 -8.56 -4.20 -12.20
C PHE A 105 -9.67 -3.54 -13.01
N THR A 106 -10.91 -3.60 -12.51
CA THR A 106 -12.05 -2.84 -13.01
C THR A 106 -12.53 -1.89 -11.92
N ALA A 107 -12.35 -0.60 -12.14
CA ALA A 107 -12.77 0.45 -11.23
C ALA A 107 -14.01 1.18 -11.73
N SER A 108 -14.97 1.42 -10.84
CA SER A 108 -16.07 2.35 -11.04
C SER A 108 -15.86 3.54 -10.11
N PHE A 109 -16.05 4.75 -10.63
CA PHE A 109 -15.89 5.99 -9.88
C PHE A 109 -17.25 6.59 -9.51
N THR A 110 -17.29 7.40 -8.46
CA THR A 110 -18.52 8.01 -7.95
C THR A 110 -19.22 8.94 -8.95
N ASN A 111 -18.51 9.42 -9.97
CA ASN A 111 -19.06 10.22 -11.08
C ASN A 111 -19.64 9.37 -12.23
N GLY A 112 -19.64 8.02 -12.08
CA GLY A 112 -20.12 7.07 -13.09
C GLY A 112 -19.10 6.68 -14.15
N PHE A 113 -17.88 7.24 -14.13
CA PHE A 113 -16.79 6.82 -15.01
C PHE A 113 -16.33 5.40 -14.63
N LYS A 114 -15.83 4.66 -15.61
CA LYS A 114 -15.21 3.34 -15.42
C LYS A 114 -13.86 3.29 -16.08
N GLN A 115 -12.93 2.58 -15.48
CA GLN A 115 -11.59 2.37 -16.00
C GLN A 115 -11.11 0.96 -15.69
N ASP A 116 -10.48 0.36 -16.69
CA ASP A 116 -9.72 -0.89 -16.53
C ASP A 116 -8.23 -0.56 -16.54
N PHE A 117 -7.47 -1.21 -15.66
CA PHE A 117 -6.02 -1.14 -15.60
C PHE A 117 -5.48 -2.47 -15.10
N GLN A 118 -4.19 -2.70 -15.29
CA GLN A 118 -3.56 -4.00 -15.02
C GLN A 118 -2.31 -3.82 -14.18
N ASP A 119 -1.99 -4.88 -13.44
CA ASP A 119 -0.70 -5.06 -12.82
C ASP A 119 -0.24 -6.52 -12.94
N VAL A 120 1.08 -6.75 -12.81
CA VAL A 120 1.69 -8.06 -13.02
C VAL A 120 2.40 -8.52 -11.75
N LEU A 121 1.80 -9.50 -11.08
CA LEU A 121 2.47 -10.21 -10.01
C LEU A 121 3.54 -11.14 -10.60
N THR A 122 4.80 -10.98 -10.18
CA THR A 122 5.86 -11.93 -10.50
C THR A 122 5.93 -13.02 -9.43
N ASP A 123 6.85 -13.96 -9.59
CA ASP A 123 7.11 -15.00 -8.59
C ASP A 123 8.17 -14.61 -7.54
N LYS A 124 8.60 -13.35 -7.53
CA LYS A 124 9.60 -12.85 -6.60
C LYS A 124 9.05 -12.71 -5.19
N VAL A 125 9.85 -13.07 -4.22
CA VAL A 125 9.56 -12.95 -2.78
C VAL A 125 10.78 -12.44 -2.06
N LEU A 126 10.58 -11.76 -0.93
CA LEU A 126 11.64 -11.41 0.00
C LEU A 126 11.74 -12.46 1.12
N PRO A 127 12.94 -12.78 1.59
CA PRO A 127 13.11 -13.49 2.87
C PRO A 127 12.43 -12.72 4.00
N ILE A 128 11.99 -13.44 5.04
CA ILE A 128 11.48 -12.80 6.25
C ILE A 128 12.61 -12.03 6.95
N PRO A 129 12.42 -10.76 7.33
CA PRO A 129 13.42 -10.00 8.07
C PRO A 129 13.80 -10.71 9.38
N THR A 130 15.09 -10.67 9.72
CA THR A 130 15.58 -11.16 11.01
C THR A 130 15.81 -9.97 11.93
N LEU A 131 15.08 -9.93 13.06
CA LEU A 131 15.32 -8.97 14.12
C LEU A 131 16.50 -9.41 14.96
N ASP A 132 17.61 -8.67 14.92
CA ASP A 132 18.78 -8.87 15.77
C ASP A 132 18.52 -8.33 17.18
N LYS A 133 17.77 -7.20 17.26
CA LYS A 133 17.30 -6.58 18.50
C LYS A 133 15.91 -5.98 18.28
N CYS A 134 15.04 -6.13 19.25
CA CYS A 134 13.76 -5.42 19.35
C CYS A 134 13.35 -5.44 20.83
N GLU A 135 13.82 -4.46 21.60
CA GLU A 135 13.74 -4.45 23.07
C GLU A 135 13.63 -3.02 23.57
N TYR A 136 12.84 -2.82 24.62
CA TYR A 136 12.75 -1.53 25.30
C TYR A 136 13.99 -1.32 26.17
N ASP A 137 14.63 -0.16 26.06
CA ASP A 137 15.77 0.28 26.87
C ASP A 137 15.26 1.24 27.94
N GLU A 138 15.15 0.77 29.18
CA GLU A 138 14.64 1.52 30.34
C GLU A 138 15.50 2.76 30.66
N VAL A 139 16.81 2.66 30.45
CA VAL A 139 17.74 3.75 30.76
C VAL A 139 17.55 4.91 29.77
N LYS A 140 17.34 4.59 28.51
CA LYS A 140 17.16 5.57 27.45
C LYS A 140 15.70 5.93 27.21
N ASN A 141 14.78 5.17 27.81
CA ASN A 141 13.33 5.34 27.66
C ASN A 141 12.88 5.28 26.19
N GLN A 142 13.30 4.21 25.49
CA GLN A 142 13.08 4.03 24.05
C GLN A 142 13.07 2.56 23.64
N LEU A 143 12.40 2.24 22.54
CA LEU A 143 12.50 0.95 21.87
C LEU A 143 13.71 0.97 20.92
N ASP A 144 14.69 0.09 21.18
CA ASP A 144 15.84 -0.11 20.32
C ASP A 144 15.58 -1.28 19.38
N MET A 145 15.76 -1.05 18.08
CA MET A 145 15.61 -2.07 17.04
C MET A 145 16.85 -2.18 16.16
N SER A 146 17.21 -3.42 15.82
CA SER A 146 18.18 -3.70 14.76
C SER A 146 17.80 -4.98 14.00
N TRP A 147 18.20 -5.05 12.74
CA TRP A 147 17.89 -6.18 11.87
C TRP A 147 18.97 -6.43 10.83
N THR A 148 19.00 -7.67 10.34
CA THR A 148 19.88 -8.05 9.24
C THR A 148 19.28 -7.53 7.91
N LEU A 149 20.12 -6.83 7.11
CA LEU A 149 19.71 -6.32 5.80
C LEU A 149 19.40 -7.47 4.82
N ILE A 150 18.33 -7.33 4.05
CA ILE A 150 17.96 -8.23 2.96
C ILE A 150 18.47 -7.64 1.65
N THR A 151 19.24 -8.43 0.88
CA THR A 151 19.94 -7.97 -0.33
C THR A 151 18.99 -7.34 -1.37
N ASP A 152 17.81 -7.94 -1.57
CA ASP A 152 16.84 -7.50 -2.58
C ASP A 152 15.78 -6.53 -2.02
N ALA A 153 15.86 -6.18 -0.74
CA ALA A 153 14.94 -5.17 -0.18
C ALA A 153 15.31 -3.78 -0.70
N THR A 154 14.31 -3.06 -1.16
CA THR A 154 14.44 -1.66 -1.59
C THR A 154 14.31 -0.71 -0.41
N SER A 155 13.46 -1.05 0.56
CA SER A 155 13.23 -0.25 1.76
C SER A 155 12.65 -1.08 2.90
N TYR A 156 12.53 -0.45 4.07
CA TYR A 156 11.91 -1.01 5.27
C TYR A 156 10.91 -0.02 5.88
N SER A 157 9.98 -0.54 6.68
CA SER A 157 9.18 0.28 7.60
C SER A 157 8.88 -0.46 8.89
N ILE A 158 8.56 0.29 9.94
CA ILE A 158 8.21 -0.25 11.25
C ILE A 158 6.80 0.21 11.59
N ASN A 159 5.95 -0.75 11.99
CA ASN A 159 4.64 -0.46 12.56
C ASN A 159 4.59 -0.98 14.00
N ILE A 160 3.86 -0.25 14.87
CA ILE A 160 3.50 -0.75 16.21
C ILE A 160 1.98 -0.83 16.27
N ILE A 161 1.49 -1.95 16.76
CA ILE A 161 0.07 -2.30 16.83
C ILE A 161 -0.32 -2.47 18.31
N ASP A 162 -1.45 -1.88 18.69
CA ASP A 162 -2.10 -2.03 19.99
C ASP A 162 -3.40 -2.82 19.79
N GLY A 163 -3.40 -4.10 20.12
CA GLY A 163 -4.50 -5.00 19.72
C GLY A 163 -4.61 -5.06 18.19
N ASP A 164 -5.68 -4.49 17.63
CA ASP A 164 -5.92 -4.42 16.18
C ASP A 164 -5.64 -3.02 15.60
N GLU A 165 -5.23 -2.06 16.43
CA GLU A 165 -5.04 -0.67 16.01
C GLU A 165 -3.57 -0.36 15.66
N LEU A 166 -3.34 0.23 14.50
CA LEU A 166 -2.05 0.78 14.12
C LEU A 166 -1.81 2.09 14.87
N VAL A 167 -0.91 2.06 15.87
CA VAL A 167 -0.63 3.21 16.74
C VAL A 167 0.68 3.94 16.42
N PHE A 168 1.59 3.29 15.67
CA PHE A 168 2.82 3.91 15.20
C PHE A 168 3.17 3.41 13.80
N ARG A 169 3.62 4.32 12.96
CA ARG A 169 4.24 4.01 11.66
C ARG A 169 5.49 4.87 11.47
N SER A 170 6.62 4.22 11.18
CA SER A 170 7.83 4.93 10.79
C SER A 170 7.66 5.58 9.41
N ILE A 171 8.52 6.52 9.10
CA ILE A 171 8.79 6.87 7.70
C ILE A 171 9.40 5.66 7.00
N GLU A 172 9.42 5.67 5.67
CA GLU A 172 10.15 4.68 4.88
C GLU A 172 11.65 4.79 5.16
N LEU A 173 12.27 3.65 5.49
CA LEU A 173 13.69 3.53 5.80
C LEU A 173 14.41 2.97 4.57
N LYS A 174 15.49 3.62 4.15
CA LYS A 174 16.30 3.16 3.00
C LYS A 174 16.89 1.77 3.27
N ASN A 175 17.18 1.04 2.21
CA ASN A 175 17.69 -0.34 2.25
C ASN A 175 19.04 -0.53 2.97
N ASN A 176 19.80 0.53 3.21
CA ASN A 176 21.05 0.49 3.97
C ASN A 176 20.86 0.79 5.47
N ILE A 177 19.65 1.11 5.91
CA ILE A 177 19.32 1.33 7.32
C ILE A 177 19.00 -0.03 7.95
N LYS A 178 19.68 -0.34 9.04
CA LYS A 178 19.53 -1.58 9.80
C LYS A 178 19.26 -1.40 11.29
N THR A 179 19.01 -0.16 11.71
CA THR A 179 18.70 0.18 13.10
C THR A 179 17.64 1.26 13.15
N SER A 180 16.83 1.27 14.19
CA SER A 180 15.88 2.32 14.49
C SER A 180 15.72 2.48 15.99
N VAL A 181 15.38 3.68 16.40
CA VAL A 181 15.05 4.02 17.78
C VAL A 181 13.69 4.70 17.79
N ILE A 182 12.79 4.23 18.64
CA ILE A 182 11.45 4.77 18.78
C ILE A 182 11.24 5.19 20.23
N SER A 183 11.00 6.48 20.46
CA SER A 183 10.69 7.03 21.78
C SER A 183 9.22 7.47 21.83
N ALA A 184 8.64 7.55 23.03
CA ALA A 184 7.26 8.01 23.21
C ALA A 184 7.02 9.45 22.72
N ALA A 185 8.06 10.31 22.76
CA ALA A 185 8.00 11.68 22.25
C ALA A 185 8.38 11.81 20.78
N GLY A 186 8.70 10.68 20.08
CA GLY A 186 9.10 10.67 18.68
C GLY A 186 7.93 10.94 17.73
N THR A 187 8.27 11.13 16.46
CA THR A 187 7.27 11.23 15.38
C THR A 187 6.87 9.84 14.90
N GLY A 188 5.69 9.72 14.29
CA GLY A 188 5.16 8.47 13.75
C GLY A 188 4.01 7.87 14.55
N TRP A 189 3.77 8.35 15.76
CA TRP A 189 2.61 7.97 16.56
C TRP A 189 1.30 8.53 16.00
N ALA A 190 0.24 7.77 16.14
CA ALA A 190 -1.11 8.23 15.83
C ALA A 190 -1.47 9.47 16.65
N VAL A 191 -2.28 10.36 16.08
CA VAL A 191 -2.64 11.62 16.73
C VAL A 191 -3.31 11.35 18.08
N GLY A 192 -2.73 11.92 19.14
CA GLY A 192 -3.22 11.77 20.51
C GLY A 192 -2.85 10.46 21.20
N PHE A 193 -2.10 9.57 20.54
CA PHE A 193 -1.63 8.34 21.14
C PHE A 193 -0.31 8.57 21.90
N THR A 194 -0.19 7.95 23.06
CA THR A 194 1.05 7.87 23.86
C THR A 194 1.17 6.44 24.38
N PRO A 195 2.29 5.74 24.15
CA PRO A 195 2.47 4.39 24.63
C PRO A 195 2.49 4.34 26.17
N GLU A 196 1.85 3.32 26.73
CA GLU A 196 1.68 3.13 28.17
C GLU A 196 2.76 2.19 28.70
N ALA A 197 3.38 2.57 29.84
CA ALA A 197 4.34 1.72 30.52
C ALA A 197 3.69 0.42 31.01
N GLY A 198 4.42 -0.70 30.87
CA GLY A 198 3.96 -2.04 31.22
C GLY A 198 2.99 -2.68 30.22
N LYS A 199 2.59 -1.96 29.17
CA LYS A 199 1.71 -2.50 28.12
C LYS A 199 2.48 -3.21 27.03
N THR A 200 1.95 -4.35 26.56
CA THR A 200 2.51 -5.11 25.45
C THR A 200 1.98 -4.59 24.11
N TYR A 201 2.87 -4.37 23.16
CA TYR A 201 2.58 -3.97 21.78
C TYR A 201 3.18 -4.96 20.81
N THR A 202 2.55 -5.15 19.65
CA THR A 202 3.13 -5.92 18.55
C THR A 202 3.91 -4.98 17.64
N VAL A 203 5.21 -5.21 17.53
CA VAL A 203 6.13 -4.49 16.63
C VAL A 203 6.30 -5.30 15.37
N LYS A 204 6.05 -4.70 14.20
CA LYS A 204 6.24 -5.31 12.88
C LYS A 204 7.33 -4.57 12.11
N LEU A 205 8.31 -5.31 11.62
CA LEU A 205 9.31 -4.83 10.68
C LEU A 205 8.97 -5.36 9.29
N PHE A 206 8.70 -4.47 8.36
CA PHE A 206 8.42 -4.77 6.96
C PHE A 206 9.66 -4.54 6.11
N ALA A 207 9.91 -5.42 5.15
CA ALA A 207 10.83 -5.23 4.04
C ALA A 207 10.03 -5.20 2.73
N TYR A 208 10.36 -4.26 1.84
CA TYR A 208 9.69 -4.03 0.56
C TYR A 208 10.65 -4.27 -0.59
N MET A 209 10.17 -4.89 -1.64
CA MET A 209 10.82 -4.95 -2.95
C MET A 209 9.96 -4.20 -3.93
N PHE A 210 10.50 -3.13 -4.53
CA PHE A 210 9.81 -2.39 -5.58
C PHE A 210 10.08 -3.03 -6.94
N GLU A 211 9.19 -2.77 -7.89
CA GLU A 211 9.43 -3.14 -9.28
C GLU A 211 10.63 -2.38 -9.85
N PRO A 212 11.34 -2.96 -10.85
CA PRO A 212 12.43 -2.26 -11.51
C PRO A 212 11.97 -0.95 -12.14
N GLY A 213 12.52 0.17 -11.70
CA GLY A 213 12.11 1.51 -12.12
C GLY A 213 10.81 2.00 -11.51
N GLY A 214 10.21 1.21 -10.62
CA GLY A 214 9.04 1.59 -9.84
C GLY A 214 9.38 2.53 -8.68
N ASP A 215 8.39 3.21 -8.20
CA ASP A 215 8.41 4.00 -6.98
C ASP A 215 7.68 3.24 -5.85
N ALA A 216 7.42 3.92 -4.74
CA ALA A 216 6.71 3.34 -3.58
C ALA A 216 5.26 2.90 -3.87
N TYR A 217 4.76 3.08 -5.08
CA TYR A 217 3.43 2.66 -5.53
C TYR A 217 3.45 1.39 -6.38
N ASN A 218 4.66 0.88 -6.71
CA ASN A 218 4.85 -0.34 -7.49
C ASN A 218 5.66 -1.34 -6.66
N ILE A 219 4.96 -2.09 -5.81
CA ILE A 219 5.56 -3.03 -4.88
C ILE A 219 5.42 -4.44 -5.43
N GLN A 220 6.52 -5.12 -5.63
CA GLN A 220 6.55 -6.49 -6.13
C GLN A 220 6.35 -7.53 -5.02
N ALA A 221 6.95 -7.28 -3.86
CA ALA A 221 6.88 -8.18 -2.72
C ALA A 221 7.06 -7.44 -1.40
N VAL A 222 6.40 -7.95 -0.38
CA VAL A 222 6.52 -7.52 1.01
C VAL A 222 6.80 -8.75 1.86
N SER A 223 7.74 -8.64 2.80
CA SER A 223 7.87 -9.61 3.87
C SER A 223 7.91 -8.89 5.22
N TYR A 224 7.43 -9.56 6.26
CA TYR A 224 7.50 -8.98 7.59
C TYR A 224 7.74 -10.01 8.69
N VAL A 225 8.34 -9.54 9.77
CA VAL A 225 8.44 -10.23 11.05
C VAL A 225 7.74 -9.40 12.12
N GLU A 226 7.16 -10.09 13.09
CA GLU A 226 6.54 -9.44 14.25
C GLU A 226 7.12 -9.94 15.56
N LYS A 227 7.14 -9.07 16.56
CA LYS A 227 7.58 -9.40 17.93
C LYS A 227 6.75 -8.59 18.93
N GLU A 228 6.30 -9.26 19.98
CA GLU A 228 5.72 -8.58 21.13
C GLU A 228 6.80 -7.93 21.98
N VAL A 229 6.53 -6.70 22.42
CA VAL A 229 7.42 -5.91 23.27
C VAL A 229 6.61 -5.24 24.37
N VAL A 230 7.06 -5.37 25.62
CA VAL A 230 6.51 -4.58 26.73
C VAL A 230 7.15 -3.19 26.66
N TRP A 231 6.33 -2.16 26.67
CA TRP A 231 6.77 -0.77 26.60
C TRP A 231 6.99 -0.21 28.00
N GLY A 232 8.22 0.05 28.38
CA GLY A 232 8.56 0.54 29.72
C GLY A 232 8.15 -0.42 30.85
N ASN A 233 8.66 -0.19 32.04
CA ASN A 233 8.23 -0.87 33.27
C ASN A 233 7.66 0.13 34.28
#